data_658f8af533b21e9b26696dad08e34e60
#
_entry.id   658f8af533b21e9b26696dad08e34e60
#
_cell.length_a   1.000
_cell.length_b   1.000
_cell.length_c   1.000
_cell.angle_alpha   90.00
_cell.angle_beta   90.00
_cell.angle_gamma   90.00
#
_symmetry.space_group_name_H-M   'P 1'
#
loop_
_entity.id
_entity.type
_entity.pdbx_description
1 polymer ?
#
loop_
_entity_poly.entity_id
_entity_poly.type
_entity_poly.pdbx_seq_one_letter_code
_entity_poly.pdbx_strand_id
1 'polypeptide(L)'
;EVKIMAEQVNLSAEHKDDWALFLPAVSSFFIAGLGRQRKGMDYFPEERIPAGLNGDVECLNFLNSKQGLYNYKWGLYSAGHADLDITSDNPNESIIREREEGTFMLGDSGGFQIMKGQWPADWKDPNCPKAMKQRKKVLSWMDEYMDYGMCLDIPSMILMKTDLVDKHGITTIEECKIATHINNDYFIHHRSGACKFLNVLQGQTHTQSDEWYEEFKMY
;
A
#
# COMPACT_ATOMS: atom_id res chain seq x y z
N GLU A 1 16.51 11.04 -13.49
CA GLU A 1 15.19 11.58 -13.92
C GLU A 1 14.27 11.54 -12.72
N VAL A 2 13.90 12.72 -12.21
CA VAL A 2 12.96 12.83 -11.09
C VAL A 2 11.59 12.44 -11.63
N LYS A 3 10.98 11.38 -11.08
CA LYS A 3 9.60 11.00 -11.39
C LYS A 3 8.66 12.17 -11.08
N ILE A 4 8.28 12.93 -12.11
CA ILE A 4 7.25 13.97 -12.06
C ILE A 4 5.88 13.27 -12.09
N MET A 5 5.62 12.32 -11.18
CA MET A 5 4.35 11.60 -11.17
C MET A 5 3.30 12.24 -10.27
N ALA A 6 3.73 12.94 -9.22
CA ALA A 6 2.81 13.51 -8.23
C ALA A 6 2.14 14.82 -8.67
N GLU A 7 2.67 15.54 -9.66
CA GLU A 7 2.06 16.80 -10.12
C GLU A 7 0.94 16.61 -11.15
N GLN A 8 0.90 15.49 -11.86
CA GLN A 8 -0.09 15.26 -12.90
C GLN A 8 -1.42 14.65 -12.42
N VAL A 9 -1.43 14.06 -11.24
CA VAL A 9 -2.67 13.66 -10.58
C VAL A 9 -3.21 14.83 -9.76
N ASN A 10 -3.32 15.97 -10.40
CA ASN A 10 -4.21 17.00 -9.89
C ASN A 10 -5.62 16.45 -10.07
N LEU A 11 -6.21 15.92 -9.01
CA LEU A 11 -7.64 15.75 -8.93
C LEU A 11 -8.21 17.09 -9.38
N SER A 12 -8.71 17.16 -10.60
CA SER A 12 -9.02 18.43 -11.22
C SER A 12 -9.90 19.22 -10.28
N ALA A 13 -9.70 20.52 -10.19
CA ALA A 13 -10.50 21.41 -9.34
C ALA A 13 -12.02 21.22 -9.62
N GLU A 14 -12.38 20.70 -10.80
CA GLU A 14 -13.72 20.35 -11.23
C GLU A 14 -14.37 19.22 -10.43
N HIS A 15 -13.58 18.34 -9.77
CA HIS A 15 -14.11 17.22 -8.98
C HIS A 15 -13.90 17.39 -7.48
N LYS A 16 -13.29 18.49 -7.05
CA LYS A 16 -12.88 18.69 -5.67
C LYS A 16 -14.02 18.75 -4.66
N ASP A 17 -15.18 19.21 -5.12
CA ASP A 17 -16.31 19.51 -4.25
C ASP A 17 -17.50 18.52 -4.43
N ASP A 18 -17.50 17.69 -5.48
CA ASP A 18 -18.69 16.93 -5.86
C ASP A 18 -18.55 15.40 -5.70
N TRP A 19 -17.34 14.84 -5.67
CA TRP A 19 -17.16 13.39 -5.74
C TRP A 19 -16.03 12.87 -4.84
N ALA A 20 -16.33 11.80 -4.11
CA ALA A 20 -15.29 10.97 -3.50
C ALA A 20 -14.72 10.01 -4.57
N LEU A 21 -13.38 9.93 -4.68
CA LEU A 21 -12.75 8.94 -5.53
C LEU A 21 -12.74 7.57 -4.84
N PHE A 22 -13.28 6.59 -5.53
CA PHE A 22 -13.15 5.21 -5.11
C PHE A 22 -11.78 4.67 -5.55
N LEU A 23 -11.01 4.11 -4.62
CA LEU A 23 -9.73 3.47 -4.88
C LEU A 23 -9.90 1.95 -4.71
N PRO A 24 -10.17 1.20 -5.79
CA PRO A 24 -10.32 -0.24 -5.69
C PRO A 24 -9.01 -0.86 -5.21
N ALA A 25 -9.11 -1.71 -4.18
CA ALA A 25 -7.99 -2.50 -3.72
C ALA A 25 -7.70 -3.62 -4.73
N VAL A 26 -6.52 -3.59 -5.30
CA VAL A 26 -6.10 -4.60 -6.29
C VAL A 26 -5.57 -5.82 -5.55
N SER A 27 -6.16 -6.99 -5.80
CA SER A 27 -5.72 -8.21 -5.13
C SER A 27 -4.41 -8.74 -5.72
N SER A 28 -3.58 -9.37 -4.87
CA SER A 28 -2.34 -10.00 -5.31
C SER A 28 -2.57 -11.11 -6.33
N PHE A 29 -3.68 -11.82 -6.25
CA PHE A 29 -4.04 -12.85 -7.23
C PHE A 29 -4.30 -12.23 -8.61
N PHE A 30 -5.07 -11.16 -8.68
CA PHE A 30 -5.35 -10.43 -9.93
C PHE A 30 -4.06 -9.88 -10.55
N ILE A 31 -3.22 -9.23 -9.73
CA ILE A 31 -1.94 -8.66 -10.16
C ILE A 31 -1.02 -9.75 -10.70
N ALA A 32 -0.86 -10.86 -9.96
CA ALA A 32 0.00 -11.96 -10.37
C ALA A 32 -0.47 -12.63 -11.67
N GLY A 33 -1.78 -12.83 -11.81
CA GLY A 33 -2.34 -13.43 -13.01
C GLY A 33 -2.06 -12.60 -14.27
N LEU A 34 -2.43 -11.32 -14.24
CA LEU A 34 -2.21 -10.42 -15.37
C LEU A 34 -0.73 -10.13 -15.61
N GLY A 35 0.06 -9.93 -14.55
CA GLY A 35 1.48 -9.67 -14.67
C GLY A 35 2.25 -10.81 -15.33
N ARG A 36 1.99 -12.03 -14.93
CA ARG A 36 2.60 -13.23 -15.53
C ARG A 36 2.19 -13.40 -16.99
N GLN A 37 0.91 -13.24 -17.30
CA GLN A 37 0.41 -13.33 -18.67
C GLN A 37 1.05 -12.26 -19.57
N ARG A 38 1.16 -11.02 -19.09
CA ARG A 38 1.83 -9.92 -19.81
C ARG A 38 3.29 -10.26 -20.16
N LYS A 39 3.98 -10.99 -19.30
CA LYS A 39 5.37 -11.43 -19.51
C LYS A 39 5.47 -12.77 -20.27
N GLY A 40 4.39 -13.23 -20.89
CA GLY A 40 4.36 -14.47 -21.68
C GLY A 40 4.43 -15.75 -20.86
N MET A 41 4.09 -15.69 -19.57
CA MET A 41 4.05 -16.84 -18.68
C MET A 41 2.60 -17.35 -18.56
N ASP A 42 2.36 -18.60 -18.88
CA ASP A 42 1.04 -19.20 -18.70
C ASP A 42 0.65 -19.18 -17.22
N TYR A 43 -0.47 -18.55 -16.93
CA TYR A 43 -1.01 -18.50 -15.58
C TYR A 43 -2.46 -18.96 -15.50
N PHE A 44 -3.28 -18.53 -16.46
CA PHE A 44 -4.66 -18.98 -16.55
C PHE A 44 -4.73 -20.19 -17.46
N PRO A 45 -5.23 -21.33 -16.99
CA PRO A 45 -5.56 -22.45 -17.85
C PRO A 45 -6.49 -21.99 -18.96
N GLU A 46 -6.20 -22.40 -20.20
CA GLU A 46 -6.95 -21.95 -21.38
C GLU A 46 -8.46 -22.19 -21.24
N GLU A 47 -8.85 -23.31 -20.63
CA GLU A 47 -10.24 -23.66 -20.36
C GLU A 47 -10.94 -22.72 -19.36
N ARG A 48 -10.20 -21.90 -18.61
CA ARG A 48 -10.74 -20.92 -17.65
C ARG A 48 -10.80 -19.51 -18.22
N ILE A 49 -10.24 -19.30 -19.41
CA ILE A 49 -10.31 -18.01 -20.09
C ILE A 49 -11.65 -17.97 -20.87
N PRO A 50 -12.53 -16.98 -20.58
CA PRO A 50 -13.75 -16.84 -21.36
C PRO A 50 -13.46 -16.74 -22.86
N ALA A 51 -14.19 -17.48 -23.68
CA ALA A 51 -13.97 -17.51 -25.12
C ALA A 51 -13.97 -16.13 -25.79
N GLY A 52 -14.75 -15.17 -25.25
CA GLY A 52 -14.78 -13.79 -25.72
C GLY A 52 -13.50 -12.99 -25.53
N LEU A 53 -12.57 -13.47 -24.72
CA LEU A 53 -11.27 -12.80 -24.49
C LEU A 53 -10.18 -13.29 -25.44
N ASN A 54 -10.43 -14.35 -26.21
CA ASN A 54 -9.50 -14.91 -27.20
C ASN A 54 -8.07 -15.15 -26.65
N GLY A 55 -7.96 -15.55 -25.37
CA GLY A 55 -6.67 -15.75 -24.70
C GLY A 55 -5.97 -14.45 -24.20
N ASP A 56 -6.47 -13.29 -24.56
CA ASP A 56 -5.91 -12.00 -24.12
C ASP A 56 -6.57 -11.53 -22.82
N VAL A 57 -5.88 -11.79 -21.71
CA VAL A 57 -6.35 -11.36 -20.39
C VAL A 57 -5.92 -9.92 -20.02
N GLU A 58 -5.05 -9.28 -20.81
CA GLU A 58 -4.67 -7.88 -20.60
C GLU A 58 -5.88 -6.94 -20.69
N CYS A 59 -6.89 -7.33 -21.45
CA CYS A 59 -8.17 -6.59 -21.52
C CYS A 59 -8.88 -6.47 -20.17
N LEU A 60 -8.56 -7.31 -19.19
CA LEU A 60 -9.07 -7.22 -17.81
C LEU A 60 -8.29 -6.21 -16.96
N ASN A 61 -7.13 -5.75 -17.42
CA ASN A 61 -6.33 -4.76 -16.72
C ASN A 61 -6.97 -3.37 -16.82
N PHE A 62 -7.74 -3.00 -15.82
CA PHE A 62 -8.45 -1.71 -15.81
C PHE A 62 -7.49 -0.50 -15.70
N LEU A 63 -6.21 -0.70 -15.35
CA LEU A 63 -5.18 0.36 -15.36
C LEU A 63 -4.60 0.60 -16.76
N ASN A 64 -4.92 -0.25 -17.75
CA ASN A 64 -4.46 -0.12 -19.12
C ASN A 64 -5.51 0.58 -19.98
N SER A 65 -5.24 1.82 -20.38
CA SER A 65 -6.19 2.65 -21.13
C SER A 65 -6.35 2.20 -22.58
N LYS A 66 -5.41 1.44 -23.12
CA LYS A 66 -5.36 1.03 -24.52
C LYS A 66 -6.05 -0.29 -24.80
N GLN A 67 -5.95 -1.23 -23.86
CA GLN A 67 -6.40 -2.61 -24.04
C GLN A 67 -7.49 -3.02 -23.05
N GLY A 68 -7.64 -2.28 -21.94
CA GLY A 68 -8.66 -2.58 -20.93
C GLY A 68 -10.09 -2.47 -21.47
N LEU A 69 -10.92 -3.47 -21.19
CA LEU A 69 -12.37 -3.40 -21.46
C LEU A 69 -13.05 -2.26 -20.69
N TYR A 70 -12.49 -1.91 -19.56
CA TYR A 70 -12.89 -0.79 -18.73
C TYR A 70 -11.62 -0.11 -18.23
N ASN A 71 -11.57 1.21 -18.35
CA ASN A 71 -10.44 1.98 -17.84
C ASN A 71 -10.82 2.76 -16.60
N TYR A 72 -10.05 2.54 -15.54
CA TYR A 72 -10.15 3.28 -14.30
C TYR A 72 -8.76 3.51 -13.73
N LYS A 73 -8.31 4.73 -13.78
CA LYS A 73 -6.90 5.10 -13.55
C LYS A 73 -6.49 5.25 -12.08
N TRP A 74 -7.33 4.85 -11.15
CA TRP A 74 -7.05 4.92 -9.71
C TRP A 74 -7.13 3.55 -9.06
N GLY A 75 -6.21 3.26 -8.15
CA GLY A 75 -6.20 2.00 -7.44
C GLY A 75 -5.48 2.10 -6.10
N LEU A 76 -5.60 1.04 -5.31
CA LEU A 76 -4.89 0.84 -4.05
C LEU A 76 -4.19 -0.52 -4.09
N TYR A 77 -2.93 -0.56 -3.67
CA TYR A 77 -2.20 -1.81 -3.51
C TYR A 77 -1.45 -1.84 -2.17
N SER A 78 -1.50 -2.98 -1.49
CA SER A 78 -0.95 -3.10 -0.13
C SER A 78 0.48 -3.64 -0.13
N ALA A 79 1.37 -2.98 0.61
CA ALA A 79 2.70 -3.48 0.95
C ALA A 79 2.67 -4.87 1.62
N GLY A 80 1.54 -5.21 2.24
CA GLY A 80 1.34 -6.52 2.84
C GLY A 80 1.22 -7.67 1.84
N HIS A 81 0.96 -7.36 0.58
CA HIS A 81 0.84 -8.31 -0.53
C HIS A 81 1.95 -8.15 -1.57
N ALA A 82 2.63 -7.00 -1.54
CA ALA A 82 3.66 -6.65 -2.49
C ALA A 82 4.98 -7.39 -2.23
N ASP A 83 5.74 -7.58 -3.30
CA ASP A 83 7.17 -7.82 -3.18
C ASP A 83 7.86 -6.48 -2.86
N LEU A 84 8.35 -6.37 -1.64
CA LEU A 84 9.00 -5.16 -1.15
C LEU A 84 10.49 -5.05 -1.57
N ASP A 85 10.97 -5.97 -2.39
CA ASP A 85 12.29 -5.85 -2.98
C ASP A 85 12.19 -5.04 -4.29
N ILE A 86 12.58 -3.77 -4.21
CA ILE A 86 12.55 -2.86 -5.37
C ILE A 86 13.63 -3.18 -6.41
N THR A 87 14.59 -4.03 -6.08
CA THR A 87 15.64 -4.48 -7.02
C THR A 87 15.25 -5.75 -7.77
N SER A 88 14.18 -6.41 -7.35
CA SER A 88 13.64 -7.62 -7.97
C SER A 88 12.86 -7.26 -9.22
N ASP A 89 13.16 -7.93 -10.34
CA ASP A 89 12.29 -7.94 -11.52
C ASP A 89 11.20 -8.99 -11.30
N ASN A 90 10.12 -8.61 -10.62
CA ASN A 90 9.03 -9.52 -10.32
C ASN A 90 7.90 -9.41 -11.36
N PRO A 91 7.79 -10.38 -12.30
CA PRO A 91 6.78 -10.35 -13.33
C PRO A 91 5.34 -10.34 -12.79
N ASN A 92 5.12 -10.88 -11.58
CA ASN A 92 3.80 -10.89 -10.95
C ASN A 92 3.27 -9.48 -10.67
N GLU A 93 4.14 -8.48 -10.53
CA GLU A 93 3.75 -7.11 -10.20
C GLU A 93 3.89 -6.14 -11.36
N SER A 94 4.12 -6.63 -12.57
CA SER A 94 4.38 -5.77 -13.73
C SER A 94 3.25 -4.78 -14.02
N ILE A 95 1.98 -5.11 -13.75
CA ILE A 95 0.87 -4.18 -13.96
C ILE A 95 0.85 -3.01 -12.98
N ILE A 96 1.52 -3.13 -11.83
CA ILE A 96 1.69 -2.05 -10.85
C ILE A 96 2.98 -1.30 -11.11
N ARG A 97 4.08 -2.02 -11.26
CA ARG A 97 5.43 -1.45 -11.40
C ARG A 97 5.63 -0.75 -12.73
N GLU A 98 5.01 -1.28 -13.79
CA GLU A 98 5.09 -0.77 -15.17
C GLU A 98 3.73 -0.17 -15.62
N ARG A 99 2.94 0.35 -14.69
CA ARG A 99 1.64 0.94 -15.03
C ARG A 99 1.80 2.18 -15.89
N GLU A 100 0.76 2.50 -16.65
CA GLU A 100 0.75 3.68 -17.50
C GLU A 100 0.95 4.98 -16.70
N GLU A 101 1.66 5.90 -17.32
CA GLU A 101 1.75 7.28 -16.83
C GLU A 101 0.35 7.89 -16.69
N GLY A 102 0.12 8.62 -15.60
CA GLY A 102 -1.19 9.20 -15.28
C GLY A 102 -2.18 8.26 -14.57
N THR A 103 -1.79 6.99 -14.29
CA THR A 103 -2.52 6.16 -13.34
C THR A 103 -2.06 6.47 -11.91
N PHE A 104 -3.02 6.57 -11.01
CA PHE A 104 -2.78 6.84 -9.58
C PHE A 104 -2.81 5.56 -8.77
N MET A 105 -1.84 5.38 -7.89
CA MET A 105 -1.79 4.23 -6.98
C MET A 105 -1.54 4.71 -5.55
N LEU A 106 -2.48 4.36 -4.66
CA LEU A 106 -2.32 4.51 -3.23
C LEU A 106 -1.68 3.24 -2.65
N GLY A 107 -0.56 3.39 -1.94
CA GLY A 107 0.08 2.31 -1.20
C GLY A 107 -0.50 2.18 0.21
N ASP A 108 -1.11 1.04 0.52
CA ASP A 108 -1.40 0.68 1.92
C ASP A 108 -0.14 0.15 2.59
N SER A 109 0.12 0.58 3.82
CA SER A 109 1.38 0.29 4.55
C SER A 109 1.57 -1.15 4.99
N GLY A 110 0.48 -1.92 5.05
CA GLY A 110 0.51 -3.28 5.57
C GLY A 110 0.41 -3.37 7.10
N GLY A 111 -0.12 -2.36 7.78
CA GLY A 111 -0.40 -2.43 9.22
C GLY A 111 -1.26 -3.64 9.61
N PHE A 112 -2.15 -4.06 8.72
CA PHE A 112 -2.94 -5.28 8.89
C PHE A 112 -2.10 -6.55 9.01
N GLN A 113 -0.94 -6.63 8.35
CA GLN A 113 0.00 -7.75 8.47
C GLN A 113 0.63 -7.80 9.87
N ILE A 114 0.91 -6.63 10.46
CA ILE A 114 1.37 -6.54 11.85
C ILE A 114 0.29 -7.08 12.78
N MET A 115 -0.95 -6.64 12.59
CA MET A 115 -2.11 -7.12 13.35
C MET A 115 -2.34 -8.63 13.21
N LYS A 116 -1.93 -9.23 12.09
CA LYS A 116 -1.97 -10.70 11.89
C LYS A 116 -0.72 -11.43 12.39
N GLY A 117 0.26 -10.73 12.94
CA GLY A 117 1.49 -11.31 13.42
C GLY A 117 2.41 -11.84 12.30
N GLN A 118 2.25 -11.34 11.06
CA GLN A 118 3.09 -11.75 9.92
C GLN A 118 4.44 -11.03 9.89
N TRP A 119 4.53 -9.86 10.51
CA TRP A 119 5.76 -9.08 10.63
C TRP A 119 6.17 -8.94 12.11
N PRO A 120 6.64 -10.03 12.75
CA PRO A 120 6.95 -10.02 14.17
C PRO A 120 8.20 -9.19 14.47
N ALA A 121 8.05 -8.14 15.26
CA ALA A 121 9.12 -7.24 15.66
C ALA A 121 8.71 -6.44 16.91
N ASP A 122 9.67 -5.94 17.66
CA ASP A 122 9.42 -4.89 18.65
C ASP A 122 9.30 -3.54 17.94
N TRP A 123 8.08 -3.14 17.66
CA TRP A 123 7.78 -1.91 16.93
C TRP A 123 8.00 -0.65 17.76
N LYS A 124 8.07 -0.77 19.08
CA LYS A 124 8.35 0.34 20.02
C LYS A 124 9.85 0.64 20.17
N ASP A 125 10.70 -0.30 19.79
CA ASP A 125 12.14 -0.05 19.75
C ASP A 125 12.53 0.54 18.38
N PRO A 126 12.98 1.82 18.34
CA PRO A 126 13.42 2.44 17.09
C PRO A 126 14.63 1.72 16.47
N ASN A 127 15.40 1.01 17.27
CA ASN A 127 16.60 0.29 16.86
C ASN A 127 16.38 -1.21 16.60
N CYS A 128 15.16 -1.72 16.78
CA CYS A 128 14.86 -3.12 16.51
C CYS A 128 15.19 -3.46 15.04
N PRO A 129 16.16 -4.38 14.78
CA PRO A 129 16.63 -4.65 13.42
C PRO A 129 15.52 -5.15 12.49
N LYS A 130 14.57 -5.94 13.02
CA LYS A 130 13.46 -6.47 12.24
C LYS A 130 12.46 -5.36 11.86
N ALA A 131 12.10 -4.50 12.82
CA ALA A 131 11.21 -3.36 12.57
C ALA A 131 11.86 -2.37 11.60
N MET A 132 13.15 -2.03 11.81
CA MET A 132 13.90 -1.14 10.94
C MET A 132 13.98 -1.67 9.50
N LYS A 133 14.28 -2.97 9.33
CA LYS A 133 14.31 -3.60 8.00
C LYS A 133 12.96 -3.47 7.30
N GLN A 134 11.86 -3.66 8.04
CA GLN A 134 10.52 -3.58 7.47
C GLN A 134 10.13 -2.14 7.12
N ARG A 135 10.39 -1.17 8.02
CA ARG A 135 10.21 0.28 7.75
C ARG A 135 10.91 0.68 6.45
N LYS A 136 12.19 0.31 6.32
CA LYS A 136 12.99 0.60 5.14
C LYS A 136 12.38 0.00 3.87
N LYS A 137 11.98 -1.27 3.90
CA LYS A 137 11.40 -1.95 2.74
C LYS A 137 10.09 -1.31 2.30
N VAL A 138 9.18 -1.05 3.24
CA VAL A 138 7.88 -0.42 2.94
C VAL A 138 8.08 0.97 2.37
N LEU A 139 8.92 1.80 3.00
CA LEU A 139 9.20 3.15 2.52
C LEU A 139 9.82 3.14 1.12
N SER A 140 10.84 2.31 0.89
CA SER A 140 11.50 2.22 -0.43
C SER A 140 10.53 1.79 -1.52
N TRP A 141 9.65 0.83 -1.22
CA TRP A 141 8.63 0.36 -2.15
C TRP A 141 7.59 1.45 -2.47
N MET A 142 7.15 2.21 -1.46
CA MET A 142 6.23 3.32 -1.66
C MET A 142 6.86 4.44 -2.48
N ASP A 143 8.07 4.86 -2.13
CA ASP A 143 8.79 5.90 -2.86
C ASP A 143 9.07 5.53 -4.32
N GLU A 144 9.22 4.24 -4.63
CA GLU A 144 9.50 3.77 -5.97
C GLU A 144 8.22 3.62 -6.82
N TYR A 145 7.13 3.11 -6.23
CA TYR A 145 6.00 2.67 -7.03
C TYR A 145 4.68 3.37 -6.73
N MET A 146 4.55 4.14 -5.63
CA MET A 146 3.27 4.72 -5.22
C MET A 146 3.26 6.24 -5.40
N ASP A 147 2.09 6.78 -5.73
CA ASP A 147 1.89 8.23 -5.80
C ASP A 147 1.60 8.79 -4.39
N TYR A 148 0.76 8.07 -3.65
CA TYR A 148 0.51 8.31 -2.22
C TYR A 148 0.72 7.03 -1.45
N GLY A 149 1.16 7.14 -0.19
CA GLY A 149 1.34 6.03 0.74
C GLY A 149 0.70 6.31 2.09
N MET A 150 0.08 5.32 2.68
CA MET A 150 -0.31 5.38 4.08
C MET A 150 0.93 5.20 4.95
N CYS A 151 1.11 6.04 5.96
CA CYS A 151 2.13 5.82 6.97
C CYS A 151 1.97 4.45 7.62
N LEU A 152 3.09 3.83 8.01
CA LEU A 152 3.07 2.52 8.66
C LEU A 152 2.58 2.66 10.10
N ASP A 153 1.27 2.69 10.26
CA ASP A 153 0.62 2.75 11.56
C ASP A 153 0.58 1.37 12.25
N ILE A 154 0.44 1.38 13.55
CA ILE A 154 0.15 0.19 14.33
C ILE A 154 -1.35 0.19 14.68
N PRO A 155 -2.13 -0.67 14.04
CA PRO A 155 -3.59 -0.65 14.21
C PRO A 155 -4.02 -0.92 15.65
N SER A 156 -4.89 -0.08 16.20
CA SER A 156 -5.44 -0.26 17.55
C SER A 156 -6.15 -1.60 17.75
N MET A 157 -6.64 -2.20 16.66
CA MET A 157 -7.24 -3.54 16.67
C MET A 157 -6.26 -4.66 17.08
N ILE A 158 -4.95 -4.40 17.09
CA ILE A 158 -3.96 -5.37 17.58
C ILE A 158 -4.20 -5.73 19.05
N LEU A 159 -4.77 -4.82 19.82
CA LEU A 159 -5.08 -5.00 21.24
C LEU A 159 -6.16 -6.07 21.49
N MET A 160 -6.94 -6.41 20.46
CA MET A 160 -7.90 -7.51 20.49
C MET A 160 -7.27 -8.89 20.24
N LYS A 161 -5.96 -8.91 19.98
CA LYS A 161 -5.17 -10.10 19.61
C LYS A 161 -4.14 -10.43 20.68
N THR A 162 -4.60 -10.75 21.88
CA THR A 162 -3.74 -11.02 23.04
C THR A 162 -2.74 -12.16 22.83
N ASP A 163 -3.06 -13.10 21.95
CA ASP A 163 -2.16 -14.19 21.54
C ASP A 163 -0.97 -13.73 20.69
N LEU A 164 -0.99 -12.48 20.22
CA LEU A 164 0.10 -11.91 19.43
C LEU A 164 1.03 -10.97 20.21
N VAL A 165 0.78 -10.74 21.49
CA VAL A 165 1.59 -9.85 22.34
C VAL A 165 3.08 -10.22 22.27
N ASP A 166 3.40 -11.51 22.34
CA ASP A 166 4.78 -11.99 22.27
C ASP A 166 5.46 -11.72 20.93
N LYS A 167 4.67 -11.44 19.87
CA LYS A 167 5.19 -11.18 18.53
C LYS A 167 5.53 -9.72 18.28
N HIS A 168 4.84 -8.79 18.92
CA HIS A 168 4.99 -7.36 18.66
C HIS A 168 5.10 -6.51 19.94
N GLY A 169 4.90 -7.10 21.13
CA GLY A 169 5.11 -6.44 22.45
C GLY A 169 4.15 -5.28 22.73
N ILE A 170 2.98 -5.21 22.07
CA ILE A 170 2.04 -4.08 22.18
C ILE A 170 0.80 -4.54 22.94
N THR A 171 0.47 -3.83 24.03
CA THR A 171 -0.63 -4.16 24.94
C THR A 171 -1.58 -3.01 25.22
N THR A 172 -1.21 -1.79 24.85
CA THR A 172 -2.00 -0.57 25.10
C THR A 172 -2.09 0.32 23.88
N ILE A 173 -3.09 1.20 23.85
CA ILE A 173 -3.25 2.19 22.77
C ILE A 173 -2.05 3.17 22.75
N GLU A 174 -1.50 3.52 23.89
CA GLU A 174 -0.32 4.37 23.97
C GLU A 174 0.91 3.70 23.34
N GLU A 175 1.06 2.40 23.51
CA GLU A 175 2.13 1.65 22.82
C GLU A 175 1.90 1.58 21.29
N CYS A 176 0.64 1.54 20.82
CA CYS A 176 0.35 1.70 19.39
C CYS A 176 0.79 3.07 18.88
N LYS A 177 0.49 4.14 19.63
CA LYS A 177 0.91 5.51 19.30
C LYS A 177 2.43 5.63 19.26
N ILE A 178 3.14 5.18 20.30
CA ILE A 178 4.62 5.23 20.37
C ILE A 178 5.22 4.56 19.12
N ALA A 179 4.78 3.35 18.79
CA ALA A 179 5.28 2.63 17.64
C ALA A 179 4.94 3.31 16.30
N THR A 180 3.76 3.92 16.19
CA THR A 180 3.35 4.69 15.02
C THR A 180 4.18 5.97 14.88
N HIS A 181 4.46 6.70 15.96
CA HIS A 181 5.37 7.85 15.94
C HIS A 181 6.75 7.48 15.40
N ILE A 182 7.33 6.39 15.91
CA ILE A 182 8.64 5.91 15.45
C ILE A 182 8.61 5.60 13.93
N ASN A 183 7.53 5.02 13.44
CA ASN A 183 7.37 4.72 12.02
C ASN A 183 7.21 6.00 11.18
N ASN A 184 6.39 6.96 11.63
CA ASN A 184 6.18 8.24 10.97
C ASN A 184 7.47 9.07 10.93
N ASP A 185 8.18 9.17 12.05
CA ASP A 185 9.47 9.84 12.12
C ASP A 185 10.48 9.24 11.15
N TYR A 186 10.53 7.90 11.10
CA TYR A 186 11.38 7.23 10.13
C TYR A 186 11.02 7.60 8.69
N PHE A 187 9.73 7.58 8.33
CA PHE A 187 9.28 7.90 6.97
C PHE A 187 9.58 9.36 6.60
N ILE A 188 9.31 10.31 7.50
CA ILE A 188 9.57 11.73 7.25
C ILE A 188 11.05 12.00 7.01
N HIS A 189 11.92 11.38 7.81
CA HIS A 189 13.36 11.64 7.73
C HIS A 189 14.06 10.91 6.57
N HIS A 190 13.45 9.86 6.01
CA HIS A 190 14.10 9.01 5.00
C HIS A 190 13.38 8.95 3.66
N ARG A 191 12.18 9.56 3.53
CA ARG A 191 11.46 9.60 2.26
C ARG A 191 12.22 10.39 1.20
N SER A 192 12.12 9.95 -0.05
CA SER A 192 12.70 10.67 -1.19
C SER A 192 11.91 11.91 -1.58
N GLY A 193 10.61 11.96 -1.24
CA GLY A 193 9.65 12.97 -1.68
C GLY A 193 8.89 12.61 -2.96
N ALA A 194 9.17 11.46 -3.56
CA ALA A 194 8.43 10.97 -4.73
C ALA A 194 6.99 10.54 -4.36
N CYS A 195 6.86 9.85 -3.24
CA CYS A 195 5.56 9.47 -2.66
C CYS A 195 5.10 10.51 -1.64
N LYS A 196 3.81 10.86 -1.66
CA LYS A 196 3.18 11.69 -0.62
C LYS A 196 2.54 10.79 0.42
N PHE A 197 2.72 11.13 1.71
CA PHE A 197 2.24 10.28 2.80
C PHE A 197 0.99 10.82 3.46
N LEU A 198 0.09 9.90 3.81
CA LEU A 198 -1.15 10.15 4.54
C LEU A 198 -1.04 9.50 5.92
N ASN A 199 -1.44 10.23 6.96
CA ASN A 199 -1.63 9.64 8.27
C ASN A 199 -2.84 8.72 8.29
N VAL A 200 -2.79 7.71 9.15
CA VAL A 200 -3.89 6.78 9.40
C VAL A 200 -4.50 7.09 10.76
N LEU A 201 -5.80 7.35 10.78
CA LEU A 201 -6.54 7.57 12.01
C LEU A 201 -6.86 6.21 12.66
N GLN A 202 -6.51 6.08 13.94
CA GLN A 202 -6.77 4.88 14.74
C GLN A 202 -7.57 5.22 16.00
N GLY A 203 -8.19 4.21 16.61
CA GLY A 203 -8.94 4.30 17.85
C GLY A 203 -10.01 3.20 17.94
N GLN A 204 -10.35 2.79 19.16
CA GLN A 204 -11.43 1.86 19.43
C GLN A 204 -12.71 2.59 19.91
N THR A 205 -12.56 3.86 20.26
CA THR A 205 -13.64 4.76 20.66
C THR A 205 -13.46 6.12 19.99
N HIS A 206 -14.53 6.92 19.93
CA HIS A 206 -14.44 8.28 19.40
C HIS A 206 -13.39 9.12 20.14
N THR A 207 -13.36 9.05 21.48
CA THR A 207 -12.36 9.76 22.29
C THR A 207 -10.94 9.36 21.90
N GLN A 208 -10.64 8.09 21.74
CA GLN A 208 -9.32 7.63 21.31
C GLN A 208 -8.97 8.09 19.89
N SER A 209 -9.96 8.13 18.99
CA SER A 209 -9.74 8.64 17.64
C SER A 209 -9.46 10.14 17.63
N ASP A 210 -10.15 10.93 18.46
CA ASP A 210 -9.91 12.36 18.63
C ASP A 210 -8.51 12.61 19.22
N GLU A 211 -8.14 11.88 20.27
CA GLU A 211 -6.80 11.95 20.87
C GLU A 211 -5.71 11.57 19.85
N TRP A 212 -5.94 10.52 19.07
CA TRP A 212 -5.03 10.11 18.00
C TRP A 212 -4.88 11.20 16.94
N TYR A 213 -6.00 11.77 16.49
CA TYR A 213 -5.98 12.88 15.53
C TYR A 213 -5.18 14.07 16.04
N GLU A 214 -5.46 14.51 17.28
CA GLU A 214 -4.77 15.66 17.88
C GLU A 214 -3.26 15.43 17.98
N GLU A 215 -2.83 14.21 18.28
CA GLU A 215 -1.43 13.86 18.42
C GLU A 215 -0.72 13.72 17.07
N PHE A 216 -1.37 13.16 16.04
CA PHE A 216 -0.75 12.86 14.74
C PHE A 216 -0.97 13.91 13.66
N LYS A 217 -1.82 14.91 13.85
CA LYS A 217 -2.05 15.99 12.88
C LYS A 217 -0.82 16.85 12.60
N MET A 218 0.22 16.71 13.41
CA MET A 218 1.48 17.40 13.22
C MET A 218 2.33 16.85 12.06
N TYR A 219 2.08 15.61 11.65
CA TYR A 219 2.74 14.99 10.51
C TYR A 219 2.04 15.36 9.21
#